data_b8e9f53c350b5dc95fe74127b2debdf1
#
_entry.id   b8e9f53c350b5dc95fe74127b2debdf1
#
_cell.length_a   1.000
_cell.length_b   1.000
_cell.length_c   1.000
_cell.angle_alpha   90.00
_cell.angle_beta   90.00
_cell.angle_gamma   90.00
#
_symmetry.space_group_name_H-M   'P 1'
#
loop_
_entity.id
_entity.type
_entity.pdbx_description
1 polymer ?
#
loop_
_entity_poly.entity_id
_entity_poly.type
_entity_poly.pdbx_seq_one_letter_code
_entity_poly.pdbx_strand_id
1 'polypeptide(L)'
;MKKKLGILIVRDKYKRTSGIITDGQIRRFNEKKLDFFSLPVKKIMTKKPVSIDKNELAAKALSVMNNKKITSLIVNNKNKPTITVGVIHVHTILKSNIS
;
A
#
# COMPACT_ATOMS: atom_id res chain seq x y z
N MET A 1 -10.25 3.98 20.06
CA MET A 1 -9.39 4.56 19.05
C MET A 1 -9.85 4.16 17.64
N LYS A 2 -9.92 5.11 16.78
CA LYS A 2 -10.35 4.86 15.44
C LYS A 2 -9.28 4.12 14.65
N LYS A 3 -9.68 3.07 13.97
CA LYS A 3 -8.78 2.36 13.10
C LYS A 3 -8.58 3.13 11.81
N LYS A 4 -7.33 3.29 11.40
CA LYS A 4 -6.99 3.93 10.15
C LYS A 4 -6.27 2.94 9.25
N LEU A 5 -6.23 3.24 7.96
CA LEU A 5 -5.45 2.43 7.04
C LEU A 5 -3.99 2.52 7.46
N GLY A 6 -3.39 1.37 7.72
CA GLY A 6 -2.02 1.33 8.18
C GLY A 6 -1.03 1.25 7.03
N ILE A 7 -0.97 2.30 6.21
CA ILE A 7 -0.08 2.35 5.07
C ILE A 7 0.69 3.65 5.07
N LEU A 8 2.01 3.53 4.99
CA LEU A 8 2.90 4.67 4.80
C LEU A 8 3.51 4.56 3.42
N ILE A 9 3.50 5.67 2.70
CA ILE A 9 4.14 5.74 1.41
C ILE A 9 5.50 6.39 1.59
N VAL A 10 6.54 5.68 1.18
CA VAL A 10 7.91 6.18 1.29
C VAL A 10 8.30 6.80 -0.05
N ARG A 11 8.73 8.04 -0.01
CA ARG A 11 9.10 8.79 -1.22
C ARG A 11 10.56 9.20 -1.18
N ASP A 12 11.14 9.32 -2.36
CA ASP A 12 12.49 9.86 -2.47
C ASP A 12 12.46 11.40 -2.56
N LYS A 13 13.61 12.00 -2.72
CA LYS A 13 13.70 13.46 -2.76
C LYS A 13 13.00 14.08 -3.97
N TYR A 14 12.71 13.28 -4.99
CA TYR A 14 11.98 13.72 -6.18
C TYR A 14 10.50 13.44 -6.08
N LYS A 15 10.01 13.04 -4.90
CA LYS A 15 8.61 12.70 -4.63
C LYS A 15 8.13 11.45 -5.35
N ARG A 16 9.06 10.63 -5.85
CA ARG A 16 8.72 9.34 -6.45
C ARG A 16 8.56 8.30 -5.35
N THR A 17 7.63 7.37 -5.56
CA THR A 17 7.38 6.32 -4.60
C THR A 17 8.52 5.32 -4.60
N SER A 18 9.17 5.18 -3.45
CA SER A 18 10.26 4.21 -3.26
C SER A 18 9.73 2.88 -2.74
N GLY A 19 8.69 2.92 -1.93
CA GLY A 19 8.12 1.72 -1.35
C GLY A 19 6.96 2.05 -0.44
N ILE A 20 6.43 1.03 0.22
CA ILE A 20 5.36 1.20 1.19
C ILE A 20 5.67 0.39 2.44
N ILE A 21 5.08 0.83 3.54
CA ILE A 21 5.09 0.08 4.80
C ILE A 21 3.63 -0.09 5.22
N THR A 22 3.23 -1.31 5.48
CA THR A 22 1.87 -1.61 5.91
C THR A 22 1.86 -2.06 7.37
N ASP A 23 0.70 -1.93 8.00
CA ASP A 23 0.54 -2.41 9.38
C ASP A 23 0.76 -3.92 9.48
N GLY A 24 0.44 -4.66 8.42
CA GLY A 24 0.72 -6.09 8.37
C GLY A 24 2.22 -6.38 8.45
N GLN A 25 3.04 -5.56 7.79
CA GLN A 25 4.49 -5.72 7.86
C GLN A 25 5.01 -5.43 9.26
N ILE A 26 4.49 -4.37 9.88
CA ILE A 26 4.88 -4.01 11.25
C ILE A 26 4.54 -5.16 12.20
N ARG A 27 3.36 -5.73 12.04
CA ARG A 27 2.93 -6.85 12.87
C ARG A 27 3.86 -8.05 12.69
N ARG A 28 4.25 -8.36 11.46
CA ARG A 28 5.16 -9.47 11.18
C ARG A 28 6.53 -9.25 11.81
N PHE A 29 7.04 -8.01 11.77
CA PHE A 29 8.30 -7.68 12.46
C PHE A 29 8.19 -7.92 13.95
N ASN A 30 7.07 -7.50 14.56
CA ASN A 30 6.85 -7.70 15.98
C ASN A 30 6.75 -9.19 16.34
N GLU A 31 6.10 -9.99 15.51
CA GLU A 31 5.97 -11.42 15.74
C GLU A 31 7.33 -12.12 15.69
N LYS A 32 8.23 -11.63 14.85
CA LYS A 32 9.59 -12.18 14.76
C LYS A 32 10.52 -11.57 15.79
N LYS A 33 9.99 -10.71 16.65
CA LYS A 33 10.76 -10.03 17.69
C LYS A 33 11.93 -9.21 17.13
N LEU A 34 11.74 -8.68 15.94
CA LEU A 34 12.72 -7.78 15.34
C LEU A 34 12.50 -6.38 15.85
N ASP A 35 13.60 -5.67 16.09
CA ASP A 35 13.51 -4.29 16.54
C ASP A 35 13.23 -3.37 15.37
N PHE A 36 11.93 -3.22 15.07
CA PHE A 36 11.45 -2.42 13.97
C PHE A 36 11.95 -0.98 14.02
N PHE A 37 12.01 -0.42 15.24
CA PHE A 37 12.29 1.00 15.41
C PHE A 37 13.77 1.34 15.23
N SER A 38 14.65 0.37 15.28
CA SER A 38 16.07 0.64 15.08
C SER A 38 16.52 0.45 13.65
N LEU A 39 15.61 0.07 12.74
CA LEU A 39 15.93 -0.15 11.34
C LEU A 39 15.60 1.07 10.50
N PRO A 40 16.42 1.39 9.50
CA PRO A 40 16.06 2.46 8.56
C PRO A 40 14.83 2.06 7.75
N VAL A 41 14.06 3.06 7.34
CA VAL A 41 12.82 2.85 6.59
C VAL A 41 13.06 2.00 5.34
N LYS A 42 14.15 2.25 4.62
CA LYS A 42 14.44 1.53 3.39
C LYS A 42 14.67 0.02 3.61
N LYS A 43 14.96 -0.38 4.84
CA LYS A 43 15.17 -1.79 5.16
C LYS A 43 13.87 -2.52 5.47
N ILE A 44 12.83 -1.79 5.84
CA ILE A 44 11.55 -2.39 6.23
C ILE A 44 10.46 -2.22 5.19
N MET A 45 10.61 -1.27 4.27
CA MET A 45 9.59 -1.03 3.26
C MET A 45 9.55 -2.13 2.22
N THR A 46 8.37 -2.32 1.62
CA THR A 46 8.21 -3.15 0.44
C THR A 46 8.59 -2.31 -0.77
N LYS A 47 9.61 -2.74 -1.49
CA LYS A 47 10.03 -2.08 -2.72
C LYS A 47 9.14 -2.51 -3.87
N LYS A 48 8.96 -1.64 -4.85
CA LYS A 48 8.13 -1.90 -6.02
C LYS A 48 6.74 -2.40 -5.62
N PRO A 49 6.01 -1.58 -4.86
CA PRO A 49 4.66 -1.98 -4.44
C PRO A 49 3.74 -2.15 -5.63
N VAL A 50 2.74 -3.04 -5.48
CA VAL A 50 1.77 -3.25 -6.55
C VAL A 50 0.93 -1.99 -6.69
N SER A 51 0.74 -1.56 -7.92
CA SER A 51 0.02 -0.33 -8.21
C SER A 51 -1.04 -0.54 -9.29
N ILE A 52 -1.94 0.40 -9.38
CA ILE A 52 -2.98 0.41 -10.40
C ILE A 52 -3.20 1.84 -10.87
N ASP A 53 -3.56 2.01 -12.14
CA ASP A 53 -3.82 3.34 -12.65
C ASP A 53 -5.13 3.90 -12.08
N LYS A 54 -5.17 5.20 -11.83
CA LYS A 54 -6.33 5.85 -11.21
C LYS A 54 -7.60 5.73 -12.03
N ASN A 55 -7.48 5.50 -13.33
CA ASN A 55 -8.64 5.37 -14.22
C ASN A 55 -9.11 3.93 -14.38
N GLU A 56 -8.45 2.98 -13.72
CA GLU A 56 -8.84 1.58 -13.78
C GLU A 56 -10.11 1.35 -12.98
N LEU A 57 -10.87 0.31 -13.34
CA LEU A 57 -12.10 -0.02 -12.63
C LEU A 57 -11.81 -0.61 -11.25
N ALA A 58 -12.69 -0.34 -10.29
CA ALA A 58 -12.58 -0.91 -8.96
C ALA A 58 -12.61 -2.44 -8.99
N ALA A 59 -13.37 -3.02 -9.92
CA ALA A 59 -13.40 -4.47 -10.09
C ALA A 59 -12.02 -5.02 -10.44
N LYS A 60 -11.27 -4.28 -11.26
CA LYS A 60 -9.90 -4.67 -11.61
C LYS A 60 -9.00 -4.62 -10.39
N ALA A 61 -9.16 -3.58 -9.56
CA ALA A 61 -8.38 -3.46 -8.33
C ALA A 61 -8.63 -4.65 -7.40
N LEU A 62 -9.89 -5.04 -7.24
CA LEU A 62 -10.22 -6.21 -6.42
C LEU A 62 -9.59 -7.48 -6.97
N SER A 63 -9.63 -7.65 -8.29
CA SER A 63 -9.05 -8.82 -8.94
C SER A 63 -7.55 -8.90 -8.70
N VAL A 64 -6.85 -7.77 -8.83
CA VAL A 64 -5.40 -7.72 -8.60
C VAL A 64 -5.09 -8.06 -7.15
N MET A 65 -5.82 -7.48 -6.21
CA MET A 65 -5.60 -7.74 -4.79
C MET A 65 -5.84 -9.21 -4.45
N ASN A 66 -6.89 -9.80 -5.01
CA ASN A 66 -7.21 -11.19 -4.77
C ASN A 66 -6.15 -12.13 -5.34
N ASN A 67 -5.73 -11.87 -6.59
CA ASN A 67 -4.73 -12.71 -7.24
C ASN A 67 -3.37 -12.64 -6.56
N LYS A 68 -3.00 -11.49 -6.05
CA LYS A 68 -1.71 -11.31 -5.40
C LYS A 68 -1.78 -11.47 -3.89
N LYS A 69 -2.97 -11.75 -3.36
CA LYS A 69 -3.20 -11.96 -1.92
C LYS A 69 -2.73 -10.78 -1.08
N ILE A 70 -3.05 -9.60 -1.54
CA ILE A 70 -2.76 -8.35 -0.83
C ILE A 70 -4.06 -7.61 -0.59
N THR A 71 -4.05 -6.69 0.35
CA THR A 71 -5.25 -5.97 0.76
C THR A 71 -5.23 -4.50 0.39
N SER A 72 -4.16 -4.04 -0.23
CA SER A 72 -4.00 -2.63 -0.58
C SER A 72 -3.25 -2.48 -1.88
N LEU A 73 -3.57 -1.44 -2.62
CA LEU A 73 -2.88 -1.07 -3.85
C LEU A 73 -2.54 0.41 -3.80
N ILE A 74 -1.41 0.76 -4.36
CA ILE A 74 -1.09 2.14 -4.62
C ILE A 74 -1.79 2.55 -5.90
N VAL A 75 -2.33 3.76 -5.92
CA VAL A 75 -2.96 4.31 -7.12
C VAL A 75 -2.02 5.34 -7.72
N ASN A 76 -1.77 5.22 -9.00
CA ASN A 76 -0.92 6.16 -9.70
C ASN A 76 -1.62 6.66 -10.97
N ASN A 77 -0.97 7.60 -11.63
CA ASN A 77 -1.41 8.10 -12.93
C ASN A 77 -0.44 7.53 -13.95
N LYS A 78 -0.95 6.88 -14.98
CA LYS A 78 -0.08 6.24 -15.99
C LYS A 78 0.87 7.22 -16.67
N ASN A 79 0.55 8.52 -16.67
CA ASN A 79 1.43 9.54 -17.23
C ASN A 79 2.62 9.85 -16.31
N LYS A 80 2.47 9.55 -15.02
CA LYS A 80 3.52 9.72 -14.03
C LYS A 80 3.48 8.52 -13.07
N PRO A 81 3.88 7.34 -13.56
CA PRO A 81 3.66 6.10 -12.79
C PRO A 81 4.44 6.01 -11.50
N THR A 82 5.50 6.79 -11.34
CA THR A 82 6.28 6.78 -10.12
C THR A 82 5.70 7.67 -9.02
N ILE A 83 4.65 8.43 -9.33
CA ILE A 83 4.02 9.33 -8.37
C ILE A 83 2.71 8.71 -7.87
N THR A 84 2.63 8.46 -6.59
CA THR A 84 1.42 7.90 -5.97
C THR A 84 0.42 9.02 -5.76
N VAL A 85 -0.80 8.82 -6.25
CA VAL A 85 -1.89 9.79 -6.08
C VAL A 85 -2.91 9.33 -5.05
N GLY A 86 -2.86 8.08 -4.64
CA GLY A 86 -3.78 7.57 -3.63
C GLY A 86 -3.50 6.13 -3.28
N VAL A 87 -4.35 5.58 -2.41
CA VAL A 87 -4.26 4.20 -1.96
C VAL A 87 -5.68 3.62 -1.94
N ILE A 88 -5.82 2.38 -2.39
CA ILE A 88 -7.07 1.64 -2.27
C ILE A 88 -6.86 0.49 -1.31
N HIS A 89 -7.76 0.36 -0.34
CA HIS A 89 -7.78 -0.77 0.57
C HIS A 89 -9.01 -1.61 0.28
N VAL A 90 -8.86 -2.94 0.36
CA VAL A 90 -9.95 -3.85 0.02
C VAL A 90 -11.23 -3.56 0.84
N HIS A 91 -11.07 -3.21 2.11
CA HIS A 91 -12.23 -2.93 2.97
C HIS A 91 -13.00 -1.69 2.51
N THR A 92 -12.31 -0.72 1.96
CA THR A 92 -12.97 0.47 1.44
C THR A 92 -13.87 0.12 0.27
N ILE A 93 -13.39 -0.71 -0.65
CA ILE A 93 -14.16 -1.14 -1.81
C ILE A 93 -15.37 -1.97 -1.38
N LEU A 94 -15.15 -2.95 -0.51
CA LEU A 94 -16.22 -3.82 -0.05
C LEU A 94 -17.30 -3.04 0.70
N LYS A 95 -16.88 -2.07 1.51
CA LYS A 95 -17.81 -1.23 2.23
C LYS A 95 -18.70 -0.44 1.28
N SER A 96 -18.13 0.07 0.20
CA SER A 96 -18.88 0.81 -0.82
C SER A 96 -19.92 -0.07 -1.50
N ASN A 97 -19.58 -1.34 -1.75
CA ASN A 97 -20.51 -2.27 -2.39
C ASN A 97 -21.68 -2.66 -1.49
N ILE A 98 -21.45 -2.65 -0.19
CA ILE A 98 -22.49 -3.05 0.77
C ILE A 98 -23.52 -1.94 0.94
N SER A 99 -23.10 -0.71 0.81
CA SER A 99 -24.04 0.40 0.93
C SER A 99 -24.91 0.54 -0.32
#